data_40b16c50c08d97341d99942d56db5ea6
#
_entry.id   40b16c50c08d97341d99942d56db5ea6
#
_cell.length_a   1.000
_cell.length_b   1.000
_cell.length_c   1.000
_cell.angle_alpha   90.00
_cell.angle_beta   90.00
_cell.angle_gamma   90.00
#
_symmetry.space_group_name_H-M   'P 1'
#
loop_
_entity.id
_entity.type
_entity.pdbx_description
1 polymer ?
#
loop_
_entity_poly.entity_id
_entity_poly.type
_entity_poly.pdbx_seq_one_letter_code
_entity_poly.pdbx_strand_id
1 'polypeptide(L)'
;MVELRPSLDIVAPFFNEAASASAFARLLGELEVAVAQRFGMTVHKILVDDGSRDDGAVRFSQALTGSWEIVRLSRNFGKEVAVLAGLDQSRGDMVLIMDADLQHSLDISLKLIAELVDHPDIDVVYAQNDRREASWRRSQLARLFYSLINSSQRFDIPENAGDFRVMRGAVARALTSLRDKRRFNKGLFAWAGFRQKALPYSPEGRASGTSKWSRLNLIAFSLEGFTSFSVIPLRLISLSGLLAALAGALYGAKVLFEVIFYGIAVPGYPS
;
A
#
# COMPACT_ATOMS: atom_id res chain seq x y z
N MET A 1 18.38 31.02 20.47
CA MET A 1 18.13 29.81 19.69
C MET A 1 16.65 29.81 19.38
N VAL A 2 16.28 29.83 18.11
CA VAL A 2 14.88 29.64 17.71
C VAL A 2 14.61 28.16 17.99
N GLU A 3 13.78 27.84 18.97
CA GLU A 3 13.27 26.48 19.16
C GLU A 3 12.52 26.09 17.87
N LEU A 4 13.12 25.21 17.09
CA LEU A 4 12.46 24.62 15.93
C LEU A 4 11.26 23.82 16.44
N ARG A 5 10.06 24.30 16.18
CA ARG A 5 8.84 23.55 16.51
C ARG A 5 8.82 22.26 15.71
N PRO A 6 8.44 21.13 16.31
CA PRO A 6 8.30 19.90 15.57
C PRO A 6 7.28 20.09 14.44
N SER A 7 7.47 19.36 13.34
CA SER A 7 6.70 19.53 12.10
C SER A 7 5.98 18.24 11.71
N LEU A 8 4.78 18.41 11.16
CA LEU A 8 3.95 17.34 10.60
C LEU A 8 3.68 17.63 9.13
N ASP A 9 4.08 16.72 8.26
CA ASP A 9 3.69 16.72 6.86
C ASP A 9 2.46 15.83 6.66
N ILE A 10 1.47 16.30 5.90
CA ILE A 10 0.28 15.53 5.55
C ILE A 10 0.36 15.19 4.07
N VAL A 11 0.55 13.91 3.74
CA VAL A 11 0.58 13.40 2.37
C VAL A 11 -0.80 12.88 1.99
N ALA A 12 -1.42 13.51 1.00
CA ALA A 12 -2.76 13.17 0.54
C ALA A 12 -2.80 12.93 -0.98
N PRO A 13 -2.76 11.65 -1.45
CA PRO A 13 -2.96 11.34 -2.86
C PRO A 13 -4.42 11.52 -3.26
N PHE A 14 -4.67 12.02 -4.47
CA PHE A 14 -6.02 12.14 -5.03
C PHE A 14 -6.04 11.85 -6.54
N PHE A 15 -7.18 11.37 -7.03
CA PHE A 15 -7.43 11.15 -8.45
C PHE A 15 -8.91 11.35 -8.78
N ASN A 16 -9.22 12.40 -9.58
CA ASN A 16 -10.58 12.80 -9.93
C ASN A 16 -11.45 13.03 -8.68
N GLU A 17 -11.00 13.90 -7.78
CA GLU A 17 -11.65 14.23 -6.50
C GLU A 17 -12.07 15.70 -6.43
N ALA A 18 -12.42 16.32 -7.57
CA ALA A 18 -12.89 17.70 -7.62
C ALA A 18 -14.13 17.99 -6.73
N ALA A 19 -15.00 16.97 -6.56
CA ALA A 19 -16.21 17.11 -5.75
C ALA A 19 -15.92 17.18 -4.24
N SER A 20 -14.88 16.50 -3.76
CA SER A 20 -14.48 16.47 -2.35
C SER A 20 -13.52 17.61 -1.96
N ALA A 21 -12.94 18.31 -2.93
CA ALA A 21 -11.83 19.24 -2.74
C ALA A 21 -12.07 20.28 -1.64
N SER A 22 -13.20 20.99 -1.66
CA SER A 22 -13.51 22.04 -0.67
C SER A 22 -13.73 21.46 0.73
N ALA A 23 -14.39 20.30 0.83
CA ALA A 23 -14.64 19.66 2.11
C ALA A 23 -13.34 19.09 2.73
N PHE A 24 -12.50 18.48 1.89
CA PHE A 24 -11.23 17.95 2.34
C PHE A 24 -10.23 19.06 2.71
N ALA A 25 -10.18 20.16 1.95
CA ALA A 25 -9.35 21.31 2.29
C ALA A 25 -9.76 21.92 3.64
N ARG A 26 -11.06 21.99 3.94
CA ARG A 26 -11.57 22.43 5.25
C ARG A 26 -11.11 21.48 6.36
N LEU A 27 -11.25 20.16 6.18
CA LEU A 27 -10.79 19.16 7.15
C LEU A 27 -9.28 19.34 7.43
N LEU A 28 -8.46 19.55 6.39
CA LEU A 28 -7.03 19.81 6.55
C LEU A 28 -6.74 21.11 7.31
N GLY A 29 -7.55 22.15 7.13
CA GLY A 29 -7.45 23.39 7.90
C GLY A 29 -7.81 23.20 9.37
N GLU A 30 -8.88 22.46 9.66
CA GLU A 30 -9.27 22.10 11.03
C GLU A 30 -8.19 21.24 11.71
N LEU A 31 -7.60 20.29 10.98
CA LEU A 31 -6.54 19.45 11.49
C LEU A 31 -5.27 20.26 11.78
N GLU A 32 -4.89 21.21 10.91
CA GLU A 32 -3.75 22.11 11.15
C GLU A 32 -3.91 22.90 12.45
N VAL A 33 -5.10 23.52 12.66
CA VAL A 33 -5.37 24.28 13.87
C VAL A 33 -5.32 23.39 15.12
N ALA A 34 -5.96 22.21 15.05
CA ALA A 34 -5.99 21.29 16.19
C ALA A 34 -4.59 20.72 16.53
N VAL A 35 -3.77 20.41 15.51
CA VAL A 35 -2.38 19.94 15.69
C VAL A 35 -1.51 21.04 16.31
N ALA A 36 -1.62 22.28 15.84
CA ALA A 36 -0.89 23.41 16.39
C ALA A 36 -1.26 23.67 17.85
N GLN A 37 -2.57 23.61 18.18
CA GLN A 37 -3.05 23.85 19.55
C GLN A 37 -2.68 22.71 20.51
N ARG A 38 -2.81 21.46 20.08
CA ARG A 38 -2.65 20.29 20.97
C ARG A 38 -1.21 19.84 21.12
N PHE A 39 -0.41 19.94 20.05
CA PHE A 39 0.94 19.39 20.01
C PHE A 39 2.03 20.44 19.77
N GLY A 40 1.67 21.71 19.51
CA GLY A 40 2.64 22.78 19.22
C GLY A 40 3.40 22.59 17.89
N MET A 41 2.90 21.74 16.99
CA MET A 41 3.54 21.42 15.71
C MET A 41 3.12 22.38 14.61
N THR A 42 4.03 22.59 13.65
CA THR A 42 3.70 23.19 12.36
C THR A 42 3.21 22.12 11.40
N VAL A 43 2.27 22.46 10.52
CA VAL A 43 1.71 21.52 9.53
C VAL A 43 2.01 22.00 8.11
N HIS A 44 2.49 21.08 7.26
CA HIS A 44 2.62 21.27 5.82
C HIS A 44 1.81 20.20 5.08
N LYS A 45 1.07 20.61 4.06
CA LYS A 45 0.14 19.75 3.32
C LYS A 45 0.71 19.47 1.95
N ILE A 46 0.92 18.19 1.63
CA ILE A 46 1.48 17.70 0.37
C ILE A 46 0.39 16.90 -0.33
N LEU A 47 -0.32 17.53 -1.26
CA LEU A 47 -1.33 16.86 -2.05
C LEU A 47 -0.70 16.32 -3.33
N VAL A 48 -1.04 15.08 -3.71
CA VAL A 48 -0.48 14.46 -4.92
C VAL A 48 -1.61 14.11 -5.89
N ASP A 49 -1.64 14.85 -7.00
CA ASP A 49 -2.54 14.60 -8.12
C ASP A 49 -2.01 13.45 -8.99
N ASP A 50 -2.63 12.28 -8.90
CA ASP A 50 -2.28 11.11 -9.69
C ASP A 50 -2.79 11.20 -11.14
N GLY A 51 -2.54 12.34 -11.79
CA GLY A 51 -2.90 12.59 -13.18
C GLY A 51 -4.41 12.69 -13.41
N SER A 52 -5.12 13.45 -12.57
CA SER A 52 -6.55 13.71 -12.69
C SER A 52 -6.90 14.34 -14.03
N ARG A 53 -8.11 14.04 -14.50
CA ARG A 53 -8.70 14.61 -15.72
C ARG A 53 -9.75 15.68 -15.43
N ASP A 54 -10.14 15.82 -14.15
CA ASP A 54 -11.04 16.85 -13.65
C ASP A 54 -10.28 18.09 -13.18
N ASP A 55 -10.98 19.10 -12.67
CA ASP A 55 -10.44 20.33 -12.14
C ASP A 55 -10.03 20.24 -10.64
N GLY A 56 -9.87 19.02 -10.10
CA GLY A 56 -9.57 18.77 -8.70
C GLY A 56 -8.36 19.53 -8.19
N ALA A 57 -7.23 19.50 -8.92
CA ALA A 57 -6.03 20.22 -8.52
C ALA A 57 -6.25 21.74 -8.42
N VAL A 58 -7.04 22.32 -9.34
CA VAL A 58 -7.38 23.75 -9.30
C VAL A 58 -8.26 24.06 -8.10
N ARG A 59 -9.30 23.24 -7.84
CA ARG A 59 -10.18 23.42 -6.68
C ARG A 59 -9.43 23.28 -5.36
N PHE A 60 -8.53 22.32 -5.25
CA PHE A 60 -7.66 22.20 -4.07
C PHE A 60 -6.81 23.45 -3.88
N SER A 61 -6.14 23.93 -4.91
CA SER A 61 -5.29 25.14 -4.81
C SER A 61 -6.06 26.40 -4.39
N GLN A 62 -7.34 26.48 -4.73
CA GLN A 62 -8.22 27.59 -4.34
C GLN A 62 -8.78 27.47 -2.91
N ALA A 63 -8.91 26.23 -2.41
CA ALA A 63 -9.53 25.97 -1.12
C ALA A 63 -8.53 25.79 0.03
N LEU A 64 -7.29 25.41 -0.27
CA LEU A 64 -6.26 25.16 0.74
C LEU A 64 -5.77 26.47 1.37
N THR A 65 -5.51 26.42 2.66
CA THR A 65 -4.95 27.51 3.46
C THR A 65 -3.67 27.07 4.16
N GLY A 66 -2.90 28.01 4.73
CA GLY A 66 -1.66 27.71 5.43
C GLY A 66 -0.53 27.27 4.50
N SER A 67 0.33 26.35 4.95
CA SER A 67 1.45 25.83 4.17
C SER A 67 1.04 24.59 3.38
N TRP A 68 1.17 24.64 2.06
CA TRP A 68 0.80 23.51 1.19
C TRP A 68 1.56 23.52 -0.14
N GLU A 69 1.61 22.34 -0.76
CA GLU A 69 2.04 22.13 -2.13
C GLU A 69 1.19 21.08 -2.85
N ILE A 70 1.14 21.13 -4.18
CA ILE A 70 0.49 20.12 -5.02
C ILE A 70 1.52 19.57 -6.00
N VAL A 71 1.80 18.28 -5.87
CA VAL A 71 2.62 17.52 -6.81
C VAL A 71 1.71 16.92 -7.88
N ARG A 72 1.98 17.18 -9.16
CA ARG A 72 1.19 16.61 -10.27
C ARG A 72 1.98 15.57 -11.02
N LEU A 73 1.43 14.36 -11.10
CA LEU A 73 1.99 13.28 -11.90
C LEU A 73 1.55 13.42 -13.36
N SER A 74 2.39 13.01 -14.29
CA SER A 74 2.15 13.14 -15.74
C SER A 74 0.97 12.30 -16.25
N ARG A 75 0.59 11.25 -15.53
CA ARG A 75 -0.56 10.38 -15.77
C ARG A 75 -0.95 9.66 -14.50
N ASN A 76 -2.04 8.89 -14.53
CA ASN A 76 -2.36 7.97 -13.45
C ASN A 76 -1.33 6.82 -13.39
N PHE A 77 -0.58 6.77 -12.29
CA PHE A 77 0.39 5.73 -11.95
C PHE A 77 -0.13 4.80 -10.84
N GLY A 78 -1.23 5.18 -10.20
CA GLY A 78 -1.83 4.48 -9.08
C GLY A 78 -1.41 5.07 -7.72
N LYS A 79 -2.27 4.83 -6.73
CA LYS A 79 -2.16 5.38 -5.37
C LYS A 79 -0.79 5.13 -4.72
N GLU A 80 -0.23 3.93 -4.92
CA GLU A 80 1.06 3.53 -4.34
C GLU A 80 2.20 4.47 -4.77
N VAL A 81 2.23 4.83 -6.05
CA VAL A 81 3.22 5.75 -6.61
C VAL A 81 2.95 7.19 -6.18
N ALA A 82 1.68 7.58 -6.11
CA ALA A 82 1.30 8.92 -5.65
C ALA A 82 1.70 9.14 -4.17
N VAL A 83 1.49 8.14 -3.30
CA VAL A 83 1.99 8.17 -1.91
C VAL A 83 3.51 8.34 -1.88
N LEU A 84 4.25 7.56 -2.68
CA LEU A 84 5.71 7.70 -2.73
C LEU A 84 6.14 9.10 -3.15
N ALA A 85 5.49 9.67 -4.17
CA ALA A 85 5.81 11.02 -4.66
C ALA A 85 5.59 12.08 -3.56
N GLY A 86 4.54 11.92 -2.73
CA GLY A 86 4.32 12.79 -1.58
C GLY A 86 5.36 12.58 -0.47
N LEU A 87 5.72 11.33 -0.18
CA LEU A 87 6.78 11.04 0.79
C LEU A 87 8.14 11.57 0.34
N ASP A 88 8.44 11.59 -0.96
CA ASP A 88 9.66 12.19 -1.52
C ASP A 88 9.76 13.70 -1.25
N GLN A 89 8.63 14.40 -1.19
CA GLN A 89 8.58 15.84 -0.87
C GLN A 89 8.63 16.09 0.64
N SER A 90 8.19 15.12 1.45
CA SER A 90 8.09 15.32 2.90
C SER A 90 9.45 15.55 3.56
N ARG A 91 9.48 16.48 4.53
CA ARG A 91 10.66 16.86 5.33
C ARG A 91 10.36 16.91 6.81
N GLY A 92 9.09 16.76 7.18
CA GLY A 92 8.61 16.84 8.54
C GLY A 92 9.22 15.82 9.49
N ASP A 93 9.18 16.13 10.77
CA ASP A 93 9.57 15.19 11.84
C ASP A 93 8.62 14.02 11.90
N MET A 94 7.37 14.25 11.51
CA MET A 94 6.31 13.25 11.38
C MET A 94 5.61 13.39 10.03
N VAL A 95 5.08 12.28 9.51
CA VAL A 95 4.33 12.26 8.25
C VAL A 95 3.02 11.49 8.46
N LEU A 96 1.90 12.13 8.15
CA LEU A 96 0.57 11.53 8.12
C LEU A 96 0.18 11.25 6.66
N ILE A 97 -0.12 10.00 6.33
CA ILE A 97 -0.70 9.63 5.04
C ILE A 97 -2.20 9.48 5.24
N MET A 98 -3.01 10.19 4.43
CA MET A 98 -4.47 10.08 4.45
C MET A 98 -5.09 10.21 3.06
N ASP A 99 -6.26 9.58 2.84
CA ASP A 99 -6.97 9.66 1.56
C ASP A 99 -7.84 10.92 1.48
N ALA A 100 -7.96 11.49 0.28
CA ALA A 100 -8.77 12.69 0.03
C ALA A 100 -10.28 12.41 -0.11
N ASP A 101 -10.75 11.19 0.22
CA ASP A 101 -12.14 10.73 0.03
C ASP A 101 -13.08 10.97 1.25
N LEU A 102 -12.58 11.70 2.26
CA LEU A 102 -13.31 12.04 3.48
C LEU A 102 -13.73 10.85 4.37
N GLN A 103 -13.09 9.68 4.22
CA GLN A 103 -13.36 8.53 5.10
C GLN A 103 -12.64 8.60 6.45
N HIS A 104 -11.71 9.53 6.59
CA HIS A 104 -10.90 9.73 7.79
C HIS A 104 -11.30 11.03 8.49
N SER A 105 -11.89 10.90 9.68
CA SER A 105 -12.32 12.08 10.45
C SER A 105 -11.14 12.77 11.14
N LEU A 106 -11.38 14.01 11.57
CA LEU A 106 -10.45 14.79 12.37
C LEU A 106 -10.04 14.04 13.64
N ASP A 107 -11.00 13.42 14.33
CA ASP A 107 -10.78 12.74 15.62
C ASP A 107 -9.80 11.58 15.50
N ILE A 108 -9.96 10.72 14.48
CA ILE A 108 -9.04 9.60 14.30
C ILE A 108 -7.63 10.06 13.87
N SER A 109 -7.54 11.14 13.08
CA SER A 109 -6.26 11.72 12.69
C SER A 109 -5.50 12.23 13.92
N LEU A 110 -6.19 12.95 14.82
CA LEU A 110 -5.61 13.42 16.08
C LEU A 110 -5.23 12.28 17.03
N LYS A 111 -6.02 11.19 17.07
CA LYS A 111 -5.68 10.01 17.89
C LYS A 111 -4.43 9.30 17.39
N LEU A 112 -4.27 9.15 16.07
CA LEU A 112 -3.05 8.57 15.48
C LEU A 112 -1.82 9.41 15.85
N ILE A 113 -1.91 10.73 15.71
CA ILE A 113 -0.81 11.65 16.02
C ILE A 113 -0.48 11.59 17.51
N ALA A 114 -1.48 11.66 18.39
CA ALA A 114 -1.31 11.57 19.83
C ALA A 114 -0.60 10.28 20.21
N GLU A 115 -1.04 9.15 19.67
CA GLU A 115 -0.46 7.84 19.94
C GLU A 115 1.03 7.77 19.57
N LEU A 116 1.44 8.39 18.45
CA LEU A 116 2.85 8.44 18.05
C LEU A 116 3.67 9.41 18.90
N VAL A 117 3.06 10.51 19.36
CA VAL A 117 3.73 11.49 20.25
C VAL A 117 3.96 10.89 21.63
N ASP A 118 2.93 10.24 22.20
CA ASP A 118 2.95 9.70 23.56
C ASP A 118 3.83 8.45 23.70
N HIS A 119 4.18 7.79 22.58
CA HIS A 119 5.01 6.58 22.58
C HIS A 119 6.29 6.76 21.76
N PRO A 120 7.37 7.29 22.35
CA PRO A 120 8.65 7.53 21.65
C PRO A 120 9.32 6.26 21.12
N ASP A 121 8.97 5.11 21.65
CA ASP A 121 9.45 3.79 21.22
C ASP A 121 8.74 3.26 19.97
N ILE A 122 7.62 3.86 19.53
CA ILE A 122 6.87 3.50 18.31
C ILE A 122 7.30 4.42 17.17
N ASP A 123 7.46 3.81 15.99
CA ASP A 123 7.88 4.50 14.77
C ASP A 123 6.72 4.80 13.82
N VAL A 124 5.66 3.96 13.85
CA VAL A 124 4.49 4.05 12.98
C VAL A 124 3.23 3.70 13.76
N VAL A 125 2.18 4.52 13.63
CA VAL A 125 0.84 4.19 14.10
C VAL A 125 -0.09 4.15 12.89
N TYR A 126 -0.78 3.04 12.66
CA TYR A 126 -1.69 2.88 11.53
C TYR A 126 -3.11 2.58 11.97
N ALA A 127 -4.07 3.07 11.20
CA ALA A 127 -5.46 2.79 11.42
C ALA A 127 -5.81 1.39 10.92
N GLN A 128 -6.34 0.56 11.80
CA GLN A 128 -6.80 -0.79 11.49
C GLN A 128 -8.33 -0.80 11.42
N ASN A 129 -8.86 -1.15 10.27
CA ASN A 129 -10.30 -1.20 10.06
C ASN A 129 -10.94 -2.36 10.85
N ASP A 130 -11.81 -2.03 11.80
CA ASP A 130 -12.55 -2.98 12.64
C ASP A 130 -13.83 -3.51 11.95
N ARG A 131 -13.89 -3.50 10.61
CA ARG A 131 -15.05 -4.02 9.88
C ARG A 131 -15.21 -5.54 10.10
N ARG A 132 -16.05 -5.91 11.06
CA ARG A 132 -16.56 -7.26 11.24
C ARG A 132 -17.53 -7.72 10.12
N GLU A 133 -17.87 -6.85 9.18
CA GLU A 133 -18.91 -7.06 8.14
C GLU A 133 -18.41 -7.60 6.79
N ALA A 134 -17.15 -8.03 6.67
CA ALA A 134 -16.75 -8.73 5.45
C ALA A 134 -17.45 -10.09 5.36
N SER A 135 -18.11 -10.38 4.22
CA SER A 135 -18.74 -11.70 3.99
C SER A 135 -17.73 -12.80 4.36
N TRP A 136 -18.16 -13.83 5.07
CA TRP A 136 -17.34 -14.94 5.57
C TRP A 136 -16.39 -15.52 4.50
N ARG A 137 -16.85 -15.70 3.25
CA ARG A 137 -16.04 -16.19 2.13
C ARG A 137 -14.90 -15.23 1.75
N ARG A 138 -15.15 -13.91 1.79
CA ARG A 138 -14.15 -12.89 1.51
C ARG A 138 -13.08 -12.83 2.59
N SER A 139 -13.47 -13.03 3.84
CA SER A 139 -12.57 -13.14 4.99
C SER A 139 -11.68 -14.39 4.93
N GLN A 140 -12.20 -15.55 4.45
CA GLN A 140 -11.41 -16.78 4.29
C GLN A 140 -10.34 -16.66 3.21
N LEU A 141 -10.69 -16.10 2.03
CA LEU A 141 -9.74 -15.88 0.96
C LEU A 141 -8.65 -14.87 1.36
N ALA A 142 -9.02 -13.80 2.05
CA ALA A 142 -8.04 -12.84 2.57
C ALA A 142 -7.11 -13.50 3.60
N ARG A 143 -7.63 -14.27 4.55
CA ARG A 143 -6.81 -15.01 5.53
C ARG A 143 -5.85 -15.98 4.86
N LEU A 144 -6.31 -16.76 3.89
CA LEU A 144 -5.45 -17.66 3.12
C LEU A 144 -4.33 -16.88 2.40
N PHE A 145 -4.68 -15.75 1.79
CA PHE A 145 -3.71 -14.88 1.10
C PHE A 145 -2.65 -14.36 2.08
N TYR A 146 -3.05 -13.77 3.21
CA TYR A 146 -2.11 -13.27 4.21
C TYR A 146 -1.30 -14.40 4.86
N SER A 147 -1.91 -15.55 5.12
CA SER A 147 -1.20 -16.73 5.64
C SER A 147 -0.11 -17.21 4.69
N LEU A 148 -0.41 -17.28 3.38
CA LEU A 148 0.57 -17.68 2.37
C LEU A 148 1.72 -16.67 2.23
N ILE A 149 1.42 -15.37 2.27
CA ILE A 149 2.46 -14.33 2.22
C ILE A 149 3.30 -14.41 3.50
N ASN A 150 2.68 -14.38 4.66
CA ASN A 150 3.38 -14.35 5.95
C ASN A 150 4.19 -15.63 6.20
N SER A 151 3.72 -16.81 5.73
CA SER A 151 4.49 -18.07 5.87
C SER A 151 5.80 -18.08 5.06
N SER A 152 5.91 -17.26 4.04
CA SER A 152 7.10 -17.17 3.17
C SER A 152 8.06 -16.05 3.55
N GLN A 153 7.69 -15.20 4.52
CA GLN A 153 8.44 -14.00 4.91
C GLN A 153 8.92 -14.09 6.37
N ARG A 154 9.93 -13.29 6.69
CA ARG A 154 10.41 -13.10 8.07
C ARG A 154 9.70 -11.95 8.81
N PHE A 155 8.63 -11.41 8.24
CA PHE A 155 7.82 -10.32 8.77
C PHE A 155 6.35 -10.56 8.45
N ASP A 156 5.46 -10.07 9.30
CA ASP A 156 4.02 -10.22 9.13
C ASP A 156 3.42 -8.94 8.56
N ILE A 157 2.66 -9.08 7.47
CA ILE A 157 1.84 -8.01 6.92
C ILE A 157 0.51 -8.01 7.69
N PRO A 158 0.19 -6.93 8.44
CA PRO A 158 -1.03 -6.90 9.23
C PRO A 158 -2.28 -6.97 8.35
N GLU A 159 -3.21 -7.87 8.72
CA GLU A 159 -4.53 -7.91 8.10
C GLU A 159 -5.30 -6.61 8.37
N ASN A 160 -6.07 -6.14 7.40
CA ASN A 160 -6.91 -4.93 7.50
C ASN A 160 -6.16 -3.62 7.79
N ALA A 161 -4.82 -3.59 7.72
CA ALA A 161 -4.07 -2.34 7.77
C ALA A 161 -4.39 -1.50 6.52
N GLY A 162 -4.86 -0.27 6.73
CA GLY A 162 -5.03 0.74 5.67
C GLY A 162 -3.72 1.48 5.36
N ASP A 163 -3.78 2.36 4.37
CA ASP A 163 -2.69 3.30 4.09
C ASP A 163 -2.70 4.48 5.08
N PHE A 164 -3.84 4.71 5.73
CA PHE A 164 -4.01 5.77 6.72
C PHE A 164 -3.16 5.50 7.96
N ARG A 165 -2.10 6.27 8.09
CA ARG A 165 -1.08 6.11 9.13
C ARG A 165 -0.30 7.38 9.39
N VAL A 166 0.25 7.50 10.57
CA VAL A 166 1.27 8.48 10.91
C VAL A 166 2.59 7.77 11.21
N MET A 167 3.70 8.37 10.81
CA MET A 167 5.03 7.80 11.01
C MET A 167 6.04 8.90 11.32
N ARG A 168 7.15 8.50 11.93
CA ARG A 168 8.31 9.40 12.11
C ARG A 168 8.96 9.69 10.76
N GLY A 169 9.49 10.89 10.57
CA GLY A 169 10.15 11.29 9.33
C GLY A 169 11.30 10.36 8.91
N ALA A 170 11.98 9.72 9.86
CA ALA A 170 13.00 8.72 9.57
C ALA A 170 12.44 7.52 8.80
N VAL A 171 11.22 7.07 9.14
CA VAL A 171 10.53 5.99 8.42
C VAL A 171 10.21 6.41 6.99
N ALA A 172 9.66 7.62 6.81
CA ALA A 172 9.35 8.15 5.47
C ALA A 172 10.61 8.18 4.59
N ARG A 173 11.72 8.68 5.11
CA ARG A 173 13.01 8.70 4.41
C ARG A 173 13.54 7.29 4.08
N ALA A 174 13.39 6.32 4.98
CA ALA A 174 13.77 4.93 4.71
C ALA A 174 12.91 4.33 3.58
N LEU A 175 11.61 4.58 3.59
CA LEU A 175 10.70 4.09 2.55
C LEU A 175 10.96 4.73 1.19
N THR A 176 11.33 6.00 1.14
CA THR A 176 11.66 6.69 -0.12
C THR A 176 13.01 6.24 -0.71
N SER A 177 13.91 5.70 0.09
CA SER A 177 15.15 5.09 -0.41
C SER A 177 14.92 3.81 -1.21
N LEU A 178 13.77 3.14 -1.00
CA LEU A 178 13.36 1.93 -1.73
C LEU A 178 12.69 2.33 -3.05
N ARG A 179 13.37 2.16 -4.19
CA ARG A 179 12.95 2.67 -5.50
C ARG A 179 12.30 1.62 -6.41
N ASP A 180 11.49 0.74 -5.84
CA ASP A 180 10.77 -0.26 -6.64
C ASP A 180 9.73 0.39 -7.56
N LYS A 181 9.74 -0.01 -8.85
CA LYS A 181 8.77 0.47 -9.84
C LYS A 181 7.36 -0.07 -9.63
N ARG A 182 7.25 -1.30 -9.10
CA ARG A 182 6.00 -1.93 -8.70
C ARG A 182 5.97 -2.01 -7.19
N ARG A 183 5.20 -1.11 -6.58
CA ARG A 183 5.14 -0.99 -5.12
C ARG A 183 3.89 -1.65 -4.57
N PHE A 184 4.08 -2.35 -3.47
CA PHE A 184 3.01 -2.75 -2.58
C PHE A 184 3.33 -2.14 -1.21
N ASN A 185 2.86 -0.92 -0.97
CA ASN A 185 3.23 -0.13 0.19
C ASN A 185 2.98 -0.87 1.51
N LYS A 186 1.86 -1.61 1.64
CA LYS A 186 1.56 -2.40 2.85
C LYS A 186 2.66 -3.40 3.19
N GLY A 187 3.19 -4.08 2.17
CA GLY A 187 4.32 -4.99 2.34
C GLY A 187 5.61 -4.26 2.69
N LEU A 188 5.87 -3.12 2.05
CA LEU A 188 7.08 -2.32 2.31
C LEU A 188 7.07 -1.74 3.73
N PHE A 189 5.93 -1.28 4.24
CA PHE A 189 5.81 -0.83 5.63
C PHE A 189 6.13 -1.95 6.63
N ALA A 190 5.68 -3.17 6.38
CA ALA A 190 5.98 -4.32 7.22
C ALA A 190 7.45 -4.77 7.05
N TRP A 191 7.96 -4.81 5.82
CA TRP A 191 9.32 -5.23 5.49
C TRP A 191 10.39 -4.32 6.09
N ALA A 192 10.13 -3.01 6.18
CA ALA A 192 11.08 -2.03 6.69
C ALA A 192 11.45 -2.26 8.18
N GLY A 193 10.69 -3.07 8.91
CA GLY A 193 11.05 -3.54 10.26
C GLY A 193 10.91 -2.50 11.37
N PHE A 194 10.30 -1.36 11.12
CA PHE A 194 10.00 -0.35 12.14
C PHE A 194 8.92 -0.82 13.11
N ARG A 195 8.97 -0.35 14.36
CA ARG A 195 7.97 -0.69 15.39
C ARG A 195 6.64 -0.03 15.07
N GLN A 196 5.62 -0.85 14.84
CA GLN A 196 4.30 -0.40 14.42
C GLN A 196 3.25 -0.71 15.49
N LYS A 197 2.29 0.20 15.65
CA LYS A 197 1.12 0.03 16.53
C LYS A 197 -0.15 0.20 15.74
N ALA A 198 -1.07 -0.74 15.88
CA ALA A 198 -2.40 -0.66 15.29
C ALA A 198 -3.33 0.16 16.19
N LEU A 199 -4.11 1.07 15.61
CA LEU A 199 -5.20 1.76 16.25
C LEU A 199 -6.52 1.32 15.59
N PRO A 200 -7.38 0.55 16.30
CA PRO A 200 -8.67 0.14 15.75
C PRO A 200 -9.56 1.35 15.48
N TYR A 201 -10.19 1.39 14.30
CA TYR A 201 -11.17 2.41 13.96
C TYR A 201 -12.25 1.87 13.03
N SER A 202 -13.42 2.50 13.06
CA SER A 202 -14.50 2.26 12.11
C SER A 202 -14.55 3.42 11.13
N PRO A 203 -14.27 3.21 9.82
CA PRO A 203 -14.33 4.28 8.84
C PRO A 203 -15.74 4.85 8.74
N GLU A 204 -15.83 6.16 8.58
CA GLU A 204 -17.08 6.82 8.22
C GLU A 204 -17.53 6.37 6.82
N GLY A 205 -18.85 6.35 6.58
CA GLY A 205 -19.38 6.01 5.26
C GLY A 205 -18.86 7.00 4.21
N ARG A 206 -18.54 6.52 2.99
CA ARG A 206 -18.12 7.41 1.90
C ARG A 206 -19.16 8.50 1.67
N ALA A 207 -18.73 9.75 1.64
CA ALA A 207 -19.58 10.90 1.35
C ALA A 207 -20.18 10.85 -0.07
N SER A 208 -19.51 10.21 -1.04
CA SER A 208 -20.03 9.98 -2.40
C SER A 208 -19.21 8.92 -3.14
N GLY A 209 -19.87 8.12 -4.00
CA GLY A 209 -19.24 7.23 -4.99
C GLY A 209 -19.34 5.74 -4.72
N THR A 210 -19.44 4.97 -5.80
CA THR A 210 -19.32 3.51 -5.83
C THR A 210 -17.85 3.10 -5.85
N SER A 211 -17.51 1.95 -5.26
CA SER A 211 -16.15 1.40 -5.32
C SER A 211 -15.69 1.29 -6.78
N LYS A 212 -14.64 2.02 -7.17
CA LYS A 212 -14.06 2.03 -8.52
C LYS A 212 -13.30 0.71 -8.85
N TRP A 213 -13.22 -0.23 -7.89
CA TRP A 213 -12.48 -1.48 -8.06
C TRP A 213 -13.35 -2.59 -8.64
N SER A 214 -13.03 -3.05 -9.85
CA SER A 214 -13.62 -4.25 -10.42
C SER A 214 -13.07 -5.50 -9.71
N ARG A 215 -13.81 -6.61 -9.73
CA ARG A 215 -13.36 -7.89 -9.14
C ARG A 215 -12.07 -8.39 -9.80
N LEU A 216 -11.87 -8.16 -11.09
CA LEU A 216 -10.67 -8.52 -11.84
C LEU A 216 -9.45 -7.71 -11.38
N ASN A 217 -9.63 -6.41 -11.14
CA ASN A 217 -8.55 -5.55 -10.63
C ASN A 217 -8.12 -5.95 -9.20
N LEU A 218 -9.05 -6.40 -8.36
CA LEU A 218 -8.72 -6.92 -7.03
C LEU A 218 -7.89 -8.21 -7.10
N ILE A 219 -8.24 -9.12 -8.02
CA ILE A 219 -7.48 -10.37 -8.23
C ILE A 219 -6.09 -10.04 -8.79
N ALA A 220 -6.00 -9.17 -9.79
CA ALA A 220 -4.73 -8.74 -10.37
C ALA A 220 -3.82 -8.10 -9.33
N PHE A 221 -4.35 -7.19 -8.50
CA PHE A 221 -3.62 -6.56 -7.40
C PHE A 221 -3.16 -7.57 -6.33
N SER A 222 -4.01 -8.55 -6.01
CA SER A 222 -3.66 -9.62 -5.07
C SER A 222 -2.54 -10.51 -5.62
N LEU A 223 -2.60 -10.87 -6.91
CA LEU A 223 -1.55 -11.63 -7.61
C LEU A 223 -0.24 -10.83 -7.65
N GLU A 224 -0.30 -9.55 -7.93
CA GLU A 224 0.88 -8.67 -7.97
C GLU A 224 1.54 -8.55 -6.59
N GLY A 225 0.75 -8.37 -5.53
CA GLY A 225 1.24 -8.40 -4.15
C GLY A 225 1.89 -9.75 -3.80
N PHE A 226 1.26 -10.87 -4.19
CA PHE A 226 1.77 -12.21 -3.92
C PHE A 226 3.09 -12.48 -4.65
N THR A 227 3.19 -12.13 -5.93
CA THR A 227 4.42 -12.34 -6.72
C THR A 227 5.55 -11.38 -6.35
N SER A 228 5.24 -10.19 -5.84
CA SER A 228 6.26 -9.22 -5.40
C SER A 228 6.91 -9.61 -4.07
N PHE A 229 6.16 -10.28 -3.18
CA PHE A 229 6.62 -10.62 -1.83
C PHE A 229 6.72 -12.13 -1.57
N SER A 230 6.42 -12.99 -2.54
CA SER A 230 6.53 -14.45 -2.37
C SER A 230 7.24 -15.09 -3.56
N VAL A 231 8.29 -15.85 -3.26
CA VAL A 231 8.99 -16.70 -4.23
C VAL A 231 8.33 -18.07 -4.42
N ILE A 232 7.25 -18.36 -3.68
CA ILE A 232 6.55 -19.66 -3.73
C ILE A 232 6.04 -19.98 -5.14
N PRO A 233 5.36 -19.08 -5.90
CA PRO A 233 4.89 -19.39 -7.24
C PRO A 233 6.02 -19.80 -8.17
N LEU A 234 7.15 -19.08 -8.10
CA LEU A 234 8.32 -19.38 -8.91
C LEU A 234 8.92 -20.74 -8.55
N ARG A 235 9.04 -21.07 -7.27
CA ARG A 235 9.53 -22.38 -6.80
C ARG A 235 8.63 -23.53 -7.25
N LEU A 236 7.30 -23.35 -7.18
CA LEU A 236 6.35 -24.38 -7.64
C LEU A 236 6.46 -24.61 -9.15
N ILE A 237 6.54 -23.55 -9.95
CA ILE A 237 6.73 -23.67 -11.41
C ILE A 237 8.06 -24.32 -11.71
N SER A 238 9.15 -23.92 -11.07
CA SER A 238 10.48 -24.50 -11.26
C SER A 238 10.50 -25.99 -10.89
N LEU A 239 9.88 -26.36 -9.77
CA LEU A 239 9.79 -27.76 -9.34
C LEU A 239 8.97 -28.60 -10.31
N SER A 240 7.80 -28.10 -10.73
CA SER A 240 6.95 -28.82 -11.71
C SER A 240 7.65 -28.98 -13.05
N GLY A 241 8.37 -27.96 -13.52
CA GLY A 241 9.19 -28.03 -14.72
C GLY A 241 10.32 -29.06 -14.60
N LEU A 242 11.00 -29.10 -13.47
CA LEU A 242 12.05 -30.09 -13.19
C LEU A 242 11.50 -31.52 -13.19
N LEU A 243 10.35 -31.74 -12.53
CA LEU A 243 9.69 -33.05 -12.51
C LEU A 243 9.24 -33.49 -13.92
N ALA A 244 8.70 -32.58 -14.71
CA ALA A 244 8.32 -32.86 -16.09
C ALA A 244 9.54 -33.21 -16.95
N ALA A 245 10.64 -32.46 -16.81
CA ALA A 245 11.89 -32.73 -17.51
C ALA A 245 12.48 -34.10 -17.13
N LEU A 246 12.47 -34.43 -15.83
CA LEU A 246 12.93 -35.75 -15.34
C LEU A 246 12.08 -36.89 -15.89
N ALA A 247 10.74 -36.74 -15.85
CA ALA A 247 9.81 -37.71 -16.42
C ALA A 247 10.04 -37.91 -17.93
N GLY A 248 10.23 -36.82 -18.67
CA GLY A 248 10.57 -36.86 -20.10
C GLY A 248 11.93 -37.56 -20.37
N ALA A 249 12.94 -37.27 -19.57
CA ALA A 249 14.24 -37.92 -19.69
C ALA A 249 14.20 -39.43 -19.39
N LEU A 250 13.45 -39.83 -18.35
CA LEU A 250 13.25 -41.25 -18.02
C LEU A 250 12.46 -41.98 -19.12
N TYR A 251 11.41 -41.34 -19.64
CA TYR A 251 10.64 -41.89 -20.77
C TYR A 251 11.51 -42.02 -22.04
N GLY A 252 12.30 -41.00 -22.37
CA GLY A 252 13.25 -41.04 -23.48
C GLY A 252 14.32 -42.13 -23.32
N ALA A 253 14.87 -42.27 -22.11
CA ALA A 253 15.81 -43.35 -21.80
C ALA A 253 15.17 -44.74 -21.93
N LYS A 254 13.91 -44.91 -21.48
CA LYS A 254 13.13 -46.14 -21.69
C LYS A 254 12.98 -46.48 -23.14
N VAL A 255 12.51 -45.51 -23.97
CA VAL A 255 12.32 -45.70 -25.41
C VAL A 255 13.67 -46.06 -26.09
N LEU A 256 14.73 -45.37 -25.74
CA LEU A 256 16.06 -45.65 -26.28
C LEU A 256 16.52 -47.08 -25.91
N PHE A 257 16.32 -47.50 -24.70
CA PHE A 257 16.63 -48.85 -24.22
C PHE A 257 15.82 -49.89 -24.98
N GLU A 258 14.49 -49.69 -25.17
CA GLU A 258 13.61 -50.59 -25.93
C GLU A 258 14.08 -50.71 -27.40
N VAL A 259 14.41 -49.58 -28.03
CA VAL A 259 14.89 -49.58 -29.41
C VAL A 259 16.23 -50.31 -29.56
N ILE A 260 17.18 -50.12 -28.65
CA ILE A 260 18.51 -50.74 -28.69
C ILE A 260 18.46 -52.24 -28.42
N PHE A 261 17.69 -52.68 -27.44
CA PHE A 261 17.71 -54.07 -26.98
C PHE A 261 16.63 -54.96 -27.56
N TYR A 262 15.47 -54.38 -27.98
CA TYR A 262 14.32 -55.16 -28.46
C TYR A 262 13.93 -54.83 -29.91
N GLY A 263 14.58 -53.86 -30.55
CA GLY A 263 14.22 -53.40 -31.87
C GLY A 263 12.97 -52.55 -31.91
N ILE A 264 12.69 -51.92 -33.05
CA ILE A 264 11.49 -51.04 -33.19
C ILE A 264 10.29 -51.93 -33.38
N ALA A 265 9.48 -52.12 -32.34
CA ALA A 265 8.27 -52.95 -32.37
C ALA A 265 6.97 -52.19 -32.68
N VAL A 266 7.01 -50.88 -32.97
CA VAL A 266 5.81 -50.07 -33.20
C VAL A 266 5.76 -49.54 -34.63
N PRO A 267 4.88 -50.09 -35.49
CA PRO A 267 4.63 -49.55 -36.83
C PRO A 267 4.02 -48.15 -36.69
N GLY A 268 4.65 -47.13 -37.23
CA GLY A 268 4.12 -45.75 -37.27
C GLY A 268 4.83 -44.76 -36.38
N TYR A 269 5.88 -45.11 -35.65
CA TYR A 269 6.76 -44.11 -35.06
C TYR A 269 7.73 -43.62 -36.16
N PRO A 270 7.67 -42.32 -36.51
CA PRO A 270 8.62 -41.79 -37.48
C PRO A 270 10.03 -41.82 -36.88
N SER A 271 10.94 -42.35 -37.62
CA SER A 271 12.39 -42.27 -37.45
C SER A 271 12.84 -40.81 -37.46
#